data_4ee7574890dc666be79d1bf4f9b2190d
#
_entry.id   4ee7574890dc666be79d1bf4f9b2190d
#
_cell.length_a   1.000
_cell.length_b   1.000
_cell.length_c   1.000
_cell.angle_alpha   90.00
_cell.angle_beta   90.00
_cell.angle_gamma   90.00
#
_symmetry.space_group_name_H-M   'P 1'
#
loop_
_entity.id
_entity.type
_entity.pdbx_description
1 polymer ?
#
loop_
_entity_poly.entity_id
_entity_poly.type
_entity_poly.pdbx_seq_one_letter_code
_entity_poly.pdbx_strand_id
1 'polypeptide(L)'
;MTEFERNQLDGSLSTVSEQSQTDVAVAVNDDGLRRRGFIRGTFALMGAAAATGLVGSDLTQSLMAQSGTTAGATLISQLKLVRRHENAHVTFLVTALGASARPKPTFRNLKQPNLTAFLNVSRALENTGVGAYLGAAPAILNRDYLAAAGSIALIEARHAGYFNSLQSRPMTENVFGQELDFERSLTVQEVVSQASPFISTLNGGPALTFSQTRSSSNDIAILNFALALEYLEAEFYNINVPIYAG
;
A
#
# COMPACT_ATOMS: atom_id res chain seq x y z
N MET A 1 42.18 -32.06 23.59
CA MET A 1 42.38 -30.62 23.55
C MET A 1 43.54 -30.33 22.63
N THR A 2 43.23 -30.00 21.41
CA THR A 2 44.16 -29.84 20.31
C THR A 2 44.46 -28.34 20.09
N GLU A 3 45.64 -28.09 19.63
CA GLU A 3 46.33 -26.78 19.46
C GLU A 3 45.60 -25.74 18.55
N PHE A 4 44.33 -25.92 18.28
CA PHE A 4 43.57 -25.08 17.34
C PHE A 4 42.76 -23.96 18.02
N GLU A 5 42.69 -23.89 19.33
CA GLU A 5 41.82 -22.95 20.07
C GLU A 5 42.54 -21.73 20.68
N ARG A 6 43.77 -21.43 20.29
CA ARG A 6 44.56 -20.37 20.97
C ARG A 6 45.04 -19.22 20.09
N ASN A 7 44.42 -18.97 18.95
CA ASN A 7 44.88 -17.91 18.03
C ASN A 7 43.80 -17.00 17.48
N GLN A 8 42.90 -16.52 18.32
CA GLN A 8 41.97 -15.43 17.92
C GLN A 8 41.66 -14.49 19.08
N LEU A 9 42.65 -13.85 19.64
CA LEU A 9 42.48 -12.64 20.45
C LEU A 9 43.80 -11.87 20.47
N ASP A 10 44.16 -11.26 19.36
CA ASP A 10 44.96 -10.03 19.38
C ASP A 10 44.99 -9.40 17.99
N GLY A 11 44.72 -8.10 17.87
CA GLY A 11 44.93 -7.41 16.61
C GLY A 11 44.00 -6.20 16.34
N SER A 12 44.22 -5.14 17.11
CA SER A 12 44.19 -3.72 16.64
C SER A 12 42.97 -3.17 15.88
N LEU A 13 42.28 -2.29 16.57
CA LEU A 13 41.56 -1.14 16.00
C LEU A 13 42.52 -0.36 15.05
N SER A 14 42.22 -0.38 13.77
CA SER A 14 42.76 0.61 12.83
C SER A 14 41.63 1.41 12.23
N THR A 15 41.74 2.71 12.38
CA THR A 15 40.97 3.82 11.87
C THR A 15 40.60 3.63 10.39
N VAL A 16 39.28 3.69 10.08
CA VAL A 16 38.81 3.83 8.71
C VAL A 16 38.85 5.31 8.34
N SER A 17 39.77 5.65 7.46
CA SER A 17 39.87 6.94 6.81
C SER A 17 38.75 7.08 5.76
N GLU A 18 38.07 8.22 5.80
CA GLU A 18 37.27 8.72 4.67
C GLU A 18 38.12 8.78 3.42
N GLN A 19 37.70 8.10 2.35
CA GLN A 19 37.97 8.58 0.99
C GLN A 19 37.28 7.70 -0.04
N SER A 20 36.63 8.40 -0.95
CA SER A 20 36.38 8.09 -2.36
C SER A 20 34.98 7.62 -2.71
N GLN A 21 34.11 8.61 -2.92
CA GLN A 21 33.04 8.54 -3.90
C GLN A 21 33.70 8.50 -5.30
N THR A 22 33.70 7.33 -5.91
CA THR A 22 33.97 7.22 -7.35
C THR A 22 32.63 7.24 -8.09
N ASP A 23 32.43 8.34 -8.85
CA ASP A 23 31.36 8.47 -9.85
C ASP A 23 31.46 7.33 -10.87
N VAL A 24 30.52 6.41 -10.83
CA VAL A 24 30.26 5.50 -11.94
C VAL A 24 29.32 6.20 -12.90
N ALA A 25 29.88 6.89 -13.90
CA ALA A 25 29.14 7.39 -15.04
C ALA A 25 28.66 6.22 -15.90
N VAL A 26 27.41 5.82 -15.74
CA VAL A 26 26.75 4.90 -16.67
C VAL A 26 26.16 5.74 -17.80
N ALA A 27 26.64 5.56 -19.02
CA ALA A 27 26.06 6.12 -20.22
C ALA A 27 24.61 5.59 -20.36
N VAL A 28 23.63 6.45 -20.24
CA VAL A 28 22.20 6.13 -20.33
C VAL A 28 21.68 6.59 -21.68
N ASN A 29 21.20 5.66 -22.50
CA ASN A 29 20.47 5.96 -23.72
C ASN A 29 19.21 6.78 -23.42
N ASP A 30 18.81 7.66 -24.34
CA ASP A 30 17.76 8.68 -24.21
C ASP A 30 16.37 8.14 -23.78
N ASP A 31 16.08 6.86 -24.06
CA ASP A 31 14.88 6.15 -23.61
C ASP A 31 14.80 5.93 -22.08
N GLY A 32 15.93 5.91 -21.40
CA GLY A 32 15.97 5.75 -19.93
C GLY A 32 15.58 7.02 -19.16
N LEU A 33 15.74 8.20 -19.77
CA LEU A 33 15.45 9.48 -19.13
C LEU A 33 13.94 9.79 -19.04
N ARG A 34 13.15 9.37 -20.03
CA ARG A 34 11.68 9.54 -19.99
C ARG A 34 11.02 8.68 -18.91
N ARG A 35 11.54 7.48 -18.66
CA ARG A 35 11.03 6.56 -17.64
C ARG A 35 11.40 6.99 -16.21
N ARG A 36 12.59 7.57 -16.03
CA ARG A 36 13.04 8.10 -14.72
C ARG A 36 12.30 9.36 -14.29
N GLY A 37 11.85 10.18 -15.22
CA GLY A 37 11.05 11.36 -14.92
C GLY A 37 9.68 11.03 -14.31
N PHE A 38 9.11 9.88 -14.69
CA PHE A 38 7.83 9.42 -14.20
C PHE A 38 7.88 8.99 -12.72
N ILE A 39 8.95 8.31 -12.29
CA ILE A 39 9.14 7.88 -10.90
C ILE A 39 9.55 9.06 -9.99
N ARG A 40 10.26 10.06 -10.51
CA ARG A 40 10.71 11.22 -9.71
C ARG A 40 9.61 12.19 -9.32
N GLY A 41 8.49 12.21 -10.03
CA GLY A 41 7.35 13.10 -9.74
C GLY A 41 6.55 12.71 -8.50
N THR A 42 6.70 11.49 -7.99
CA THR A 42 5.88 10.94 -6.90
C THR A 42 6.51 11.05 -5.50
N PHE A 43 7.80 11.41 -5.38
CA PHE A 43 8.52 11.37 -4.09
C PHE A 43 8.66 12.69 -3.33
N ALA A 44 8.06 13.77 -3.78
CA ALA A 44 8.11 15.04 -3.05
C ALA A 44 6.82 15.28 -2.27
N LEU A 45 6.80 14.98 -1.00
CA LEU A 45 6.05 15.54 0.14
C LEU A 45 5.57 14.47 1.14
N MET A 46 6.35 14.21 2.14
CA MET A 46 5.87 13.65 3.41
C MET A 46 6.61 14.29 4.57
N GLY A 47 5.91 15.20 5.26
CA GLY A 47 6.33 15.71 6.56
C GLY A 47 5.77 14.83 7.67
N ALA A 48 6.59 14.53 8.67
CA ALA A 48 6.28 13.69 9.82
C ALA A 48 5.31 14.37 10.80
N ALA A 49 4.36 13.60 11.37
CA ALA A 49 3.67 13.94 12.60
C ALA A 49 3.63 12.71 13.52
N ALA A 50 4.13 12.89 14.75
CA ALA A 50 4.17 11.85 15.78
C ALA A 50 2.79 11.68 16.43
N ALA A 51 2.40 10.41 16.71
CA ALA A 51 1.17 10.05 17.38
C ALA A 51 1.43 9.67 18.84
N THR A 52 0.63 10.20 19.76
CA THR A 52 0.53 9.74 21.16
C THR A 52 -0.72 8.87 21.32
N GLY A 53 -0.56 7.70 21.92
CA GLY A 53 -1.60 6.65 22.01
C GLY A 53 -2.75 6.97 22.94
N LEU A 54 -3.93 6.47 22.58
CA LEU A 54 -5.16 6.40 23.40
C LEU A 54 -5.94 5.11 23.09
N VAL A 55 -6.60 4.54 24.08
CA VAL A 55 -7.19 3.18 24.10
C VAL A 55 -8.72 3.23 24.16
N GLY A 56 -9.43 2.39 23.36
CA GLY A 56 -10.83 2.01 23.57
C GLY A 56 -11.84 2.35 22.47
N SER A 57 -12.89 1.54 22.32
CA SER A 57 -13.98 1.64 21.34
C SER A 57 -14.80 2.95 21.38
N ASP A 58 -14.73 3.70 22.48
CA ASP A 58 -15.37 5.01 22.64
C ASP A 58 -14.57 6.15 21.96
N LEU A 59 -13.34 5.87 21.54
CA LEU A 59 -12.45 6.86 20.93
C LEU A 59 -12.94 7.36 19.56
N THR A 60 -13.54 6.49 18.76
CA THR A 60 -14.01 6.89 17.43
C THR A 60 -15.19 7.86 17.53
N GLN A 61 -16.10 7.69 18.48
CA GLN A 61 -17.17 8.65 18.75
C GLN A 61 -16.63 9.91 19.43
N SER A 62 -15.68 9.78 20.36
CA SER A 62 -15.02 10.93 21.01
C SER A 62 -14.22 11.78 20.03
N LEU A 63 -13.50 11.17 19.07
CA LEU A 63 -12.73 11.89 18.06
C LEU A 63 -13.62 12.71 17.12
N MET A 64 -14.82 12.22 16.79
CA MET A 64 -15.78 12.96 15.96
C MET A 64 -16.57 13.99 16.76
N ALA A 65 -16.90 13.73 18.01
CA ALA A 65 -17.51 14.74 18.90
C ALA A 65 -16.56 15.90 19.21
N GLN A 66 -15.25 15.66 19.07
CA GLN A 66 -14.19 16.65 19.27
C GLN A 66 -13.64 17.22 17.96
N SER A 67 -14.45 17.37 16.92
CA SER A 67 -14.00 17.92 15.62
C SER A 67 -13.33 19.30 15.70
N GLY A 68 -13.38 19.96 16.84
CA GLY A 68 -12.61 21.16 17.15
C GLY A 68 -11.28 20.92 17.88
N THR A 69 -10.93 19.66 18.19
CA THR A 69 -9.65 19.33 18.87
C THR A 69 -8.58 18.94 17.86
N THR A 70 -7.32 19.04 18.27
CA THR A 70 -6.15 18.67 17.46
C THR A 70 -6.25 17.19 16.98
N ALA A 71 -6.77 16.30 17.80
CA ALA A 71 -6.91 14.87 17.46
C ALA A 71 -7.95 14.64 16.35
N GLY A 72 -9.12 15.28 16.42
CA GLY A 72 -10.15 15.22 15.38
C GLY A 72 -9.65 15.83 14.06
N ALA A 73 -9.00 16.99 14.11
CA ALA A 73 -8.40 17.60 12.93
C ALA A 73 -7.34 16.71 12.30
N THR A 74 -6.56 15.95 13.10
CA THR A 74 -5.57 14.98 12.61
C THR A 74 -6.25 13.82 11.90
N LEU A 75 -7.31 13.21 12.48
CA LEU A 75 -8.05 12.12 11.83
C LEU A 75 -8.61 12.57 10.47
N ILE A 76 -9.30 13.72 10.44
CA ILE A 76 -9.87 14.29 9.21
C ILE A 76 -8.78 14.48 8.14
N SER A 77 -7.64 15.04 8.51
CA SER A 77 -6.54 15.27 7.58
C SER A 77 -5.97 13.96 7.02
N GLN A 78 -5.83 12.93 7.86
CA GLN A 78 -5.34 11.62 7.44
C GLN A 78 -6.34 10.89 6.53
N LEU A 79 -7.64 10.91 6.82
CA LEU A 79 -8.64 10.33 5.94
C LEU A 79 -8.65 11.01 4.55
N LYS A 80 -8.52 12.33 4.50
CA LYS A 80 -8.37 13.08 3.24
C LYS A 80 -7.08 12.71 2.51
N LEU A 81 -6.01 12.44 3.25
CA LEU A 81 -4.73 12.01 2.70
C LEU A 81 -4.84 10.61 2.07
N VAL A 82 -5.39 9.62 2.80
CA VAL A 82 -5.66 8.28 2.26
C VAL A 82 -6.46 8.37 0.96
N ARG A 83 -7.62 9.03 0.97
CA ARG A 83 -8.44 9.22 -0.25
C ARG A 83 -7.63 9.78 -1.42
N ARG A 84 -6.73 10.73 -1.18
CA ARG A 84 -5.87 11.29 -2.22
C ARG A 84 -4.89 10.25 -2.76
N HIS A 85 -4.33 9.40 -1.90
CA HIS A 85 -3.38 8.36 -2.30
C HIS A 85 -4.08 7.34 -3.19
N GLU A 86 -5.26 6.82 -2.81
CA GLU A 86 -6.00 5.84 -3.63
C GLU A 86 -6.36 6.38 -5.01
N ASN A 87 -6.79 7.65 -5.11
CA ASN A 87 -7.00 8.27 -6.42
C ASN A 87 -5.70 8.43 -7.22
N ALA A 88 -4.56 8.63 -6.56
CA ALA A 88 -3.26 8.69 -7.22
C ALA A 88 -2.79 7.31 -7.70
N HIS A 89 -3.03 6.25 -6.92
CA HIS A 89 -2.75 4.87 -7.31
C HIS A 89 -3.55 4.47 -8.55
N VAL A 90 -4.85 4.77 -8.58
CA VAL A 90 -5.70 4.58 -9.79
C VAL A 90 -5.11 5.31 -10.99
N THR A 91 -4.80 6.60 -10.85
CA THR A 91 -4.25 7.41 -11.95
C THR A 91 -2.93 6.82 -12.46
N PHE A 92 -2.08 6.38 -11.56
CA PHE A 92 -0.82 5.74 -11.88
C PHE A 92 -1.04 4.46 -12.70
N LEU A 93 -1.87 3.53 -12.23
CA LEU A 93 -2.12 2.25 -12.90
C LEU A 93 -2.80 2.43 -14.26
N VAL A 94 -3.77 3.34 -14.36
CA VAL A 94 -4.39 3.68 -15.65
C VAL A 94 -3.35 4.21 -16.64
N THR A 95 -2.45 5.08 -16.19
CA THR A 95 -1.39 5.63 -17.05
C THR A 95 -0.39 4.54 -17.47
N ALA A 96 0.00 3.65 -16.56
CA ALA A 96 0.92 2.56 -16.83
C ALA A 96 0.35 1.53 -17.81
N LEU A 97 -0.94 1.25 -17.72
CA LEU A 97 -1.65 0.31 -18.60
C LEU A 97 -2.05 0.92 -19.95
N GLY A 98 -2.25 2.25 -20.01
CA GLY A 98 -2.70 2.92 -21.23
C GLY A 98 -3.98 2.31 -21.79
N ALA A 99 -3.98 1.92 -23.07
CA ALA A 99 -5.12 1.30 -23.74
C ALA A 99 -5.48 -0.10 -23.19
N SER A 100 -4.60 -0.73 -22.42
CA SER A 100 -4.83 -2.03 -21.77
C SER A 100 -5.51 -1.91 -20.41
N ALA A 101 -5.79 -0.68 -19.93
CA ALA A 101 -6.46 -0.47 -18.65
C ALA A 101 -7.90 -0.98 -18.70
N ARG A 102 -8.27 -1.75 -17.68
CA ARG A 102 -9.65 -2.22 -17.52
C ARG A 102 -10.61 -1.06 -17.31
N PRO A 103 -11.89 -1.18 -17.73
CA PRO A 103 -12.93 -0.27 -17.29
C PRO A 103 -13.11 -0.36 -15.76
N LYS A 104 -13.51 0.77 -15.15
CA LYS A 104 -13.85 0.79 -13.72
C LYS A 104 -15.04 -0.15 -13.45
N PRO A 105 -14.92 -1.10 -12.50
CA PRO A 105 -16.03 -1.94 -12.08
C PRO A 105 -17.21 -1.11 -11.53
N THR A 106 -18.39 -1.69 -11.52
CA THR A 106 -19.52 -1.16 -10.75
C THR A 106 -19.48 -1.77 -9.36
N PHE A 107 -19.59 -0.92 -8.36
CA PHE A 107 -19.52 -1.32 -6.96
C PHE A 107 -20.88 -1.26 -6.26
N ARG A 108 -20.96 -1.92 -5.10
CA ARG A 108 -22.12 -1.97 -4.19
C ARG A 108 -21.61 -1.93 -2.74
N ASN A 109 -22.50 -1.66 -1.80
CA ASN A 109 -22.21 -1.69 -0.36
C ASN A 109 -21.06 -0.77 0.09
N LEU A 110 -20.71 0.25 -0.70
CA LEU A 110 -19.57 1.12 -0.38
C LEU A 110 -19.90 2.11 0.73
N LYS A 111 -21.12 2.71 0.72
CA LYS A 111 -21.51 3.67 1.74
C LYS A 111 -21.68 2.98 3.08
N GLN A 112 -20.95 3.44 4.08
CA GLN A 112 -21.00 2.87 5.42
C GLN A 112 -22.00 3.60 6.30
N PRO A 113 -22.68 2.91 7.23
CA PRO A 113 -23.73 3.49 8.06
C PRO A 113 -23.21 4.41 9.18
N ASN A 114 -21.97 4.23 9.60
CA ASN A 114 -21.33 5.00 10.68
C ASN A 114 -19.80 4.94 10.57
N LEU A 115 -19.10 5.77 11.35
CA LEU A 115 -17.65 5.86 11.35
C LEU A 115 -16.98 4.52 11.71
N THR A 116 -17.50 3.78 12.69
CA THR A 116 -16.95 2.48 13.10
C THR A 116 -16.97 1.49 11.93
N ALA A 117 -18.10 1.38 11.22
CA ALA A 117 -18.21 0.53 10.05
C ALA A 117 -17.25 0.98 8.93
N PHE A 118 -17.15 2.30 8.71
CA PHE A 118 -16.19 2.87 7.75
C PHE A 118 -14.75 2.47 8.09
N LEU A 119 -14.32 2.65 9.34
CA LEU A 119 -12.96 2.30 9.77
C LEU A 119 -12.69 0.79 9.68
N ASN A 120 -13.69 -0.06 9.99
CA ASN A 120 -13.58 -1.51 9.86
C ASN A 120 -13.35 -1.94 8.41
N VAL A 121 -14.11 -1.37 7.47
CA VAL A 121 -13.94 -1.69 6.04
C VAL A 121 -12.64 -1.10 5.52
N SER A 122 -12.28 0.14 5.89
CA SER A 122 -10.97 0.73 5.55
C SER A 122 -9.83 -0.20 5.94
N ARG A 123 -9.82 -0.65 7.22
CA ARG A 123 -8.80 -1.59 7.72
C ARG A 123 -8.73 -2.87 6.88
N ALA A 124 -9.88 -3.44 6.53
CA ALA A 124 -9.93 -4.67 5.76
C ALA A 124 -9.41 -4.49 4.33
N LEU A 125 -9.77 -3.40 3.67
CA LEU A 125 -9.32 -3.10 2.30
C LEU A 125 -7.80 -2.86 2.28
N GLU A 126 -7.28 -1.96 3.08
CA GLU A 126 -5.84 -1.64 3.13
C GLU A 126 -4.97 -2.86 3.46
N ASN A 127 -5.36 -3.67 4.47
CA ASN A 127 -4.64 -4.91 4.77
C ASN A 127 -4.73 -5.93 3.61
N THR A 128 -5.83 -5.93 2.85
CA THR A 128 -5.96 -6.75 1.65
C THR A 128 -5.04 -6.24 0.54
N GLY A 129 -4.96 -4.93 0.34
CA GLY A 129 -4.05 -4.28 -0.61
C GLY A 129 -2.60 -4.67 -0.36
N VAL A 130 -2.12 -4.54 0.89
CA VAL A 130 -0.75 -4.97 1.28
C VAL A 130 -0.48 -6.41 0.87
N GLY A 131 -1.33 -7.34 1.30
CA GLY A 131 -1.16 -8.77 1.01
C GLY A 131 -1.29 -9.10 -0.49
N ALA A 132 -2.14 -8.37 -1.22
CA ALA A 132 -2.33 -8.53 -2.66
C ALA A 132 -1.08 -8.12 -3.45
N TYR A 133 -0.49 -6.96 -3.16
CA TYR A 133 0.75 -6.51 -3.79
C TYR A 133 1.91 -7.44 -3.47
N LEU A 134 2.03 -7.88 -2.22
CA LEU A 134 3.06 -8.83 -1.81
C LEU A 134 2.89 -10.18 -2.52
N GLY A 135 1.65 -10.68 -2.68
CA GLY A 135 1.35 -11.94 -3.38
C GLY A 135 1.59 -11.88 -4.89
N ALA A 136 1.42 -10.69 -5.50
CA ALA A 136 1.67 -10.48 -6.92
C ALA A 136 3.15 -10.27 -7.26
N ALA A 137 3.95 -9.71 -6.35
CA ALA A 137 5.33 -9.31 -6.59
C ALA A 137 6.23 -10.41 -7.22
N PRO A 138 6.20 -11.68 -6.78
CA PRO A 138 7.02 -12.74 -7.38
C PRO A 138 6.67 -13.04 -8.85
N ALA A 139 5.45 -12.73 -9.28
CA ALA A 139 4.95 -13.02 -10.62
C ALA A 139 5.20 -11.88 -11.63
N ILE A 140 5.66 -10.71 -11.18
CA ILE A 140 5.95 -9.56 -12.04
C ILE A 140 7.30 -9.77 -12.73
N LEU A 141 7.30 -9.65 -14.06
CA LEU A 141 8.49 -9.73 -14.91
C LEU A 141 9.21 -8.38 -15.02
N ASN A 142 8.45 -7.32 -15.31
CA ASN A 142 8.99 -5.99 -15.53
C ASN A 142 9.43 -5.36 -14.20
N ARG A 143 10.71 -4.98 -14.12
CA ARG A 143 11.28 -4.40 -12.89
C ARG A 143 10.71 -3.04 -12.52
N ASP A 144 10.32 -2.24 -13.51
CA ASP A 144 9.71 -0.93 -13.25
C ASP A 144 8.31 -1.10 -12.65
N TYR A 145 7.54 -2.09 -13.14
CA TYR A 145 6.26 -2.45 -12.53
C TYR A 145 6.42 -3.04 -11.14
N LEU A 146 7.44 -3.87 -10.92
CA LEU A 146 7.73 -4.40 -9.58
C LEU A 146 8.10 -3.28 -8.60
N ALA A 147 8.95 -2.33 -9.02
CA ALA A 147 9.31 -1.18 -8.19
C ALA A 147 8.09 -0.30 -7.87
N ALA A 148 7.22 -0.10 -8.85
CA ALA A 148 5.98 0.66 -8.69
C ALA A 148 5.01 -0.05 -7.74
N ALA A 149 4.78 -1.35 -7.93
CA ALA A 149 3.95 -2.18 -7.05
C ALA A 149 4.47 -2.15 -5.61
N GLY A 150 5.79 -2.27 -5.42
CA GLY A 150 6.41 -2.13 -4.10
C GLY A 150 6.23 -0.74 -3.48
N SER A 151 6.27 0.32 -4.30
CA SER A 151 6.01 1.69 -3.85
C SER A 151 4.58 1.87 -3.34
N ILE A 152 3.59 1.34 -4.04
CA ILE A 152 2.18 1.35 -3.61
C ILE A 152 2.04 0.50 -2.34
N ALA A 153 2.51 -0.74 -2.33
CA ALA A 153 2.43 -1.65 -1.18
C ALA A 153 2.95 -1.01 0.12
N LEU A 154 4.00 -0.20 0.05
CA LEU A 154 4.54 0.52 1.20
C LEU A 154 3.62 1.64 1.70
N ILE A 155 2.80 2.24 0.84
CA ILE A 155 1.79 3.21 1.23
C ILE A 155 0.59 2.48 1.84
N GLU A 156 0.11 1.42 1.20
CA GLU A 156 -0.93 0.53 1.73
C GLU A 156 -0.61 0.04 3.15
N ALA A 157 0.63 -0.41 3.39
CA ALA A 157 1.07 -0.86 4.71
C ALA A 157 1.00 0.26 5.77
N ARG A 158 1.26 1.52 5.39
CA ARG A 158 1.10 2.67 6.30
C ARG A 158 -0.35 2.99 6.59
N HIS A 159 -1.22 2.91 5.58
CA HIS A 159 -2.66 3.06 5.75
C HIS A 159 -3.22 1.96 6.65
N ALA A 160 -2.89 0.69 6.36
CA ALA A 160 -3.29 -0.47 7.16
C ALA A 160 -2.88 -0.33 8.63
N GLY A 161 -1.60 0.00 8.89
CA GLY A 161 -1.10 0.23 10.24
C GLY A 161 -1.81 1.39 10.95
N TYR A 162 -2.12 2.47 10.23
CA TYR A 162 -2.89 3.58 10.76
C TYR A 162 -4.30 3.15 11.17
N PHE A 163 -5.05 2.44 10.30
CA PHE A 163 -6.39 1.96 10.61
C PHE A 163 -6.41 0.87 11.68
N ASN A 164 -5.39 0.01 11.74
CA ASN A 164 -5.20 -0.92 12.83
C ASN A 164 -5.08 -0.18 14.17
N SER A 165 -4.19 0.81 14.23
CA SER A 165 -3.93 1.61 15.43
C SER A 165 -5.16 2.41 15.88
N LEU A 166 -5.94 2.98 14.97
CA LEU A 166 -7.19 3.67 15.27
C LEU A 166 -8.23 2.77 15.94
N GLN A 167 -8.14 1.47 15.73
CA GLN A 167 -9.04 0.46 16.30
C GLN A 167 -8.42 -0.31 17.47
N SER A 168 -7.33 0.21 18.04
CA SER A 168 -6.61 -0.40 19.17
C SER A 168 -6.13 -1.83 18.86
N ARG A 169 -5.79 -2.10 17.61
CA ARG A 169 -5.21 -3.36 17.16
C ARG A 169 -3.69 -3.20 16.98
N PRO A 170 -2.92 -4.30 17.02
CA PRO A 170 -1.52 -4.27 16.61
C PRO A 170 -1.36 -3.64 15.24
N MET A 171 -0.40 -2.72 15.08
CA MET A 171 -0.22 -2.00 13.81
C MET A 171 0.17 -2.95 12.66
N THR A 172 0.73 -4.11 12.98
CA THR A 172 1.15 -5.17 12.06
C THR A 172 0.11 -6.30 11.90
N GLU A 173 -1.10 -6.11 12.46
CA GLU A 173 -2.16 -7.10 12.31
C GLU A 173 -2.66 -7.13 10.86
N ASN A 174 -2.66 -8.32 10.25
CA ASN A 174 -3.13 -8.52 8.88
C ASN A 174 -4.68 -8.58 8.77
N VAL A 175 -5.19 -8.79 7.55
CA VAL A 175 -6.64 -8.86 7.28
C VAL A 175 -7.36 -9.99 8.05
N PHE A 176 -6.65 -11.05 8.45
CA PHE A 176 -7.20 -12.19 9.20
C PHE A 176 -7.11 -12.01 10.72
N GLY A 177 -6.66 -10.86 11.19
CA GLY A 177 -6.52 -10.58 12.62
C GLY A 177 -5.29 -11.25 13.27
N GLN A 178 -4.27 -11.54 12.47
CA GLN A 178 -3.01 -12.13 12.93
C GLN A 178 -1.94 -11.06 13.01
N GLU A 179 -1.30 -10.92 14.17
CA GLU A 179 -0.10 -10.12 14.35
C GLU A 179 1.10 -10.98 13.95
N LEU A 180 1.95 -10.46 13.04
CA LEU A 180 3.06 -11.18 12.45
C LEU A 180 4.29 -10.28 12.33
N ASP A 181 5.50 -10.87 12.49
CA ASP A 181 6.77 -10.18 12.27
C ASP A 181 7.05 -9.87 10.79
N PHE A 182 6.44 -10.64 9.90
CA PHE A 182 6.55 -10.50 8.44
C PHE A 182 5.17 -10.51 7.82
N GLU A 183 4.92 -9.59 6.90
CA GLU A 183 3.62 -9.50 6.24
C GLU A 183 3.33 -10.76 5.41
N ARG A 184 2.08 -11.20 5.48
CA ARG A 184 1.61 -12.38 4.76
C ARG A 184 1.14 -12.02 3.36
N SER A 185 1.74 -12.66 2.34
CA SER A 185 1.20 -12.58 0.98
C SER A 185 -0.18 -13.22 0.87
N LEU A 186 -1.09 -12.60 0.12
CA LEU A 186 -2.39 -13.16 -0.19
C LEU A 186 -2.40 -13.84 -1.56
N THR A 187 -3.13 -14.94 -1.65
CA THR A 187 -3.47 -15.56 -2.92
C THR A 187 -4.55 -14.76 -3.65
N VAL A 188 -4.64 -14.91 -4.97
CA VAL A 188 -5.73 -14.32 -5.79
C VAL A 188 -7.10 -14.64 -5.19
N GLN A 189 -7.31 -15.89 -4.76
CA GLN A 189 -8.59 -16.34 -4.17
C GLN A 189 -8.92 -15.57 -2.88
N GLU A 190 -7.94 -15.39 -1.98
CA GLU A 190 -8.13 -14.66 -0.73
C GLU A 190 -8.47 -13.20 -1.00
N VAL A 191 -7.74 -12.54 -1.90
CA VAL A 191 -8.02 -11.15 -2.30
C VAL A 191 -9.42 -11.01 -2.91
N VAL A 192 -9.79 -11.90 -3.85
CA VAL A 192 -11.12 -11.89 -4.47
C VAL A 192 -12.22 -12.12 -3.43
N SER A 193 -11.97 -12.96 -2.42
CA SER A 193 -12.94 -13.19 -1.33
C SER A 193 -13.18 -11.91 -0.50
N GLN A 194 -12.15 -11.08 -0.29
CA GLN A 194 -12.29 -9.80 0.41
C GLN A 194 -12.99 -8.73 -0.45
N ALA A 195 -12.69 -8.67 -1.75
CA ALA A 195 -13.20 -7.63 -2.65
C ALA A 195 -14.60 -7.93 -3.23
N SER A 196 -14.95 -9.19 -3.46
CA SER A 196 -16.20 -9.60 -4.14
C SER A 196 -17.51 -9.11 -3.49
N PRO A 197 -17.62 -8.93 -2.16
CA PRO A 197 -18.81 -8.36 -1.55
C PRO A 197 -19.12 -6.94 -2.04
N PHE A 198 -18.11 -6.23 -2.54
CA PHE A 198 -18.22 -4.85 -3.00
C PHE A 198 -18.35 -4.71 -4.52
N ILE A 199 -18.10 -5.75 -5.30
CA ILE A 199 -18.13 -5.71 -6.77
C ILE A 199 -19.47 -6.23 -7.28
N SER A 200 -20.20 -5.40 -8.06
CA SER A 200 -21.43 -5.81 -8.73
C SER A 200 -21.16 -6.38 -10.10
N THR A 201 -20.29 -5.73 -10.89
CA THR A 201 -19.92 -6.16 -12.25
C THR A 201 -18.54 -5.62 -12.61
N LEU A 202 -17.82 -6.36 -13.44
CA LEU A 202 -16.52 -5.96 -13.96
C LEU A 202 -16.62 -5.08 -15.23
N ASN A 203 -17.83 -4.76 -15.69
CA ASN A 203 -18.12 -3.90 -16.85
C ASN A 203 -17.36 -4.30 -18.13
N GLY A 204 -17.25 -5.62 -18.37
CA GLY A 204 -16.52 -6.14 -19.52
C GLY A 204 -14.99 -6.18 -19.34
N GLY A 205 -14.47 -5.75 -18.19
CA GLY A 205 -13.06 -5.88 -17.87
C GLY A 205 -12.63 -7.34 -17.67
N PRO A 206 -11.30 -7.61 -17.70
CA PRO A 206 -10.77 -8.96 -17.50
C PRO A 206 -11.17 -9.54 -16.14
N ALA A 207 -11.22 -10.87 -16.05
CA ALA A 207 -11.42 -11.56 -14.78
C ALA A 207 -10.37 -11.15 -13.73
N LEU A 208 -10.75 -11.22 -12.46
CA LEU A 208 -9.84 -10.92 -11.35
C LEU A 208 -8.93 -12.12 -11.07
N THR A 209 -7.94 -12.30 -11.93
CA THR A 209 -6.96 -13.39 -11.83
C THR A 209 -5.67 -13.03 -12.56
N PHE A 210 -4.59 -13.68 -12.17
CA PHE A 210 -3.30 -13.66 -12.86
C PHE A 210 -2.54 -14.97 -12.58
N SER A 211 -1.53 -15.28 -13.40
CA SER A 211 -0.66 -16.45 -13.26
C SER A 211 0.52 -16.15 -12.34
N GLN A 212 1.13 -17.18 -11.74
CA GLN A 212 2.43 -17.05 -11.08
C GLN A 212 3.62 -17.12 -12.06
N THR A 213 3.35 -17.39 -13.34
CA THR A 213 4.38 -17.41 -14.39
C THR A 213 4.67 -16.00 -14.89
N ARG A 214 5.92 -15.59 -14.82
CA ARG A 214 6.38 -14.27 -15.28
C ARG A 214 6.28 -14.14 -16.80
N SER A 215 5.55 -13.16 -17.27
CA SER A 215 5.48 -12.77 -18.69
C SER A 215 4.93 -11.35 -18.81
N SER A 216 5.18 -10.70 -19.95
CA SER A 216 4.64 -9.36 -20.20
C SER A 216 3.10 -9.33 -20.22
N SER A 217 2.47 -10.39 -20.71
CA SER A 217 1.00 -10.50 -20.67
C SER A 217 0.49 -10.70 -19.25
N ASN A 218 1.24 -11.41 -18.40
CA ASN A 218 0.91 -11.57 -17.00
C ASN A 218 1.10 -10.27 -16.22
N ASP A 219 2.11 -9.46 -16.54
CA ASP A 219 2.27 -8.13 -15.95
C ASP A 219 1.01 -7.26 -16.19
N ILE A 220 0.48 -7.28 -17.42
CA ILE A 220 -0.78 -6.57 -17.73
C ILE A 220 -1.96 -7.14 -16.93
N ALA A 221 -2.04 -8.46 -16.76
CA ALA A 221 -3.08 -9.09 -15.93
C ALA A 221 -2.96 -8.69 -14.45
N ILE A 222 -1.75 -8.69 -13.89
CA ILE A 222 -1.47 -8.24 -12.51
C ILE A 222 -1.85 -6.78 -12.32
N LEU A 223 -1.42 -5.88 -13.22
CA LEU A 223 -1.74 -4.46 -13.11
C LEU A 223 -3.24 -4.20 -13.25
N ASN A 224 -3.95 -4.95 -14.09
CA ASN A 224 -5.41 -4.86 -14.19
C ASN A 224 -6.12 -5.44 -12.96
N PHE A 225 -5.56 -6.47 -12.33
CA PHE A 225 -6.05 -6.99 -11.06
C PHE A 225 -5.89 -5.92 -9.96
N ALA A 226 -4.69 -5.34 -9.82
CA ALA A 226 -4.44 -4.25 -8.89
C ALA A 226 -5.36 -3.06 -9.16
N LEU A 227 -5.51 -2.63 -10.41
CA LEU A 227 -6.38 -1.51 -10.79
C LEU A 227 -7.85 -1.72 -10.38
N ALA A 228 -8.34 -2.98 -10.34
CA ALA A 228 -9.69 -3.24 -9.85
C ALA A 228 -9.83 -2.99 -8.36
N LEU A 229 -8.80 -3.30 -7.57
CA LEU A 229 -8.76 -3.07 -6.13
C LEU A 229 -8.63 -1.57 -5.84
N GLU A 230 -7.72 -0.88 -6.51
CA GLU A 230 -7.53 0.57 -6.37
C GLU A 230 -8.79 1.36 -6.76
N TYR A 231 -9.52 0.93 -7.80
CA TYR A 231 -10.83 1.51 -8.10
C TYR A 231 -11.83 1.31 -6.96
N LEU A 232 -11.82 0.13 -6.31
CA LEU A 232 -12.68 -0.16 -5.18
C LEU A 232 -12.35 0.76 -4.00
N GLU A 233 -11.09 0.89 -3.64
CA GLU A 233 -10.62 1.72 -2.53
C GLU A 233 -10.84 3.20 -2.80
N ALA A 234 -10.47 3.70 -3.96
CA ALA A 234 -10.70 5.09 -4.34
C ALA A 234 -12.19 5.45 -4.28
N GLU A 235 -13.08 4.60 -4.82
CA GLU A 235 -14.52 4.84 -4.77
C GLU A 235 -15.08 4.76 -3.35
N PHE A 236 -14.61 3.80 -2.56
CA PHE A 236 -14.96 3.66 -1.15
C PHE A 236 -14.61 4.92 -0.36
N TYR A 237 -13.39 5.44 -0.51
CA TYR A 237 -12.99 6.67 0.17
C TYR A 237 -13.64 7.93 -0.42
N ASN A 238 -13.90 7.97 -1.73
CA ASN A 238 -14.60 9.10 -2.35
C ASN A 238 -16.03 9.25 -1.83
N ILE A 239 -16.71 8.15 -1.48
CA ILE A 239 -18.05 8.16 -0.92
C ILE A 239 -18.04 8.50 0.58
N ASN A 240 -17.15 7.90 1.36
CA ASN A 240 -17.25 7.93 2.81
C ASN A 240 -16.46 9.10 3.45
N VAL A 241 -15.32 9.50 2.91
CA VAL A 241 -14.51 10.58 3.49
C VAL A 241 -15.28 11.91 3.56
N PRO A 242 -16.05 12.33 2.54
CA PRO A 242 -16.89 13.55 2.67
C PRO A 242 -17.94 13.46 3.79
N ILE A 243 -18.40 12.25 4.14
CA ILE A 243 -19.39 12.04 5.20
C ILE A 243 -18.76 12.18 6.58
N TYR A 244 -17.55 11.64 6.76
CA TYR A 244 -16.89 11.51 8.06
C TYR A 244 -15.75 12.52 8.29
N ALA A 245 -15.31 13.22 7.25
CA ALA A 245 -14.21 14.18 7.28
C ALA A 245 -14.45 15.44 6.41
N GLY A 246 -15.71 15.68 6.06
CA GLY A 246 -16.16 16.85 5.29
C GLY A 246 -16.22 18.14 6.10
#